data_59aa0adbdafb2187d9636b05e1c34146
#
_entry.id   59aa0adbdafb2187d9636b05e1c34146
#
_cell.length_a   1.000
_cell.length_b   1.000
_cell.length_c   1.000
_cell.angle_alpha   90.00
_cell.angle_beta   90.00
_cell.angle_gamma   90.00
#
_symmetry.space_group_name_H-M   'P 1'
#
loop_
_entity.id
_entity.type
_entity.pdbx_description
1 polymer ?
#
loop_
_entity_poly.entity_id
_entity_poly.type
_entity_poly.pdbx_seq_one_letter_code
_entity_poly.pdbx_strand_id
1 'polypeptide(L)'
;VAAVSGQVPETLHNIRTIRALGLEDYMERRYDKRIGDSYAAMERTNFYDAIYSPVVLLLNAVVVGIVMLLSASGNAEILRLFGMSVGTSVAVISYISRIFAPIESLGMEIQTIQSAMAGVKRIDAFLSQPERDIPEHRETAARGDVALSHVTFGYGEKPVLRDFSMTVRQGEQVTLVGRTGAGKSTVFKLLLGLYRPEAGTITIGGVDVSAISDQERRTCISCVEQHFSRVPGTVLDQITLGDPQITEDMAKNAAHLAGIDAAIQALPEGYATVCTEGMFSQGEWQLLSIARAAAADPAVLLLDEITANLDAETEERVLEALRRASEGRTVLSVSHRVYENLGGRTVEIKPQGQ
;
A
#
# COMPACT_ATOMS: atom_id res chain seq x y z
N VAL A 1 -0.13 11.57 -17.98
CA VAL A 1 0.44 12.21 -16.78
C VAL A 1 0.65 11.16 -15.67
N ALA A 2 -0.38 10.42 -15.23
CA ALA A 2 -0.25 9.46 -14.12
C ALA A 2 0.85 8.39 -14.36
N ALA A 3 1.00 7.87 -15.58
CA ALA A 3 2.03 6.90 -15.93
C ALA A 3 3.46 7.48 -15.86
N VAL A 4 3.62 8.77 -16.14
CA VAL A 4 4.91 9.48 -16.01
C VAL A 4 5.22 9.73 -14.54
N SER A 5 4.25 10.26 -13.78
CA SER A 5 4.43 10.56 -12.35
C SER A 5 4.72 9.28 -11.54
N GLY A 6 4.11 8.14 -11.88
CA GLY A 6 4.38 6.87 -11.21
C GLY A 6 5.79 6.31 -11.43
N GLN A 7 6.48 6.72 -12.49
CA GLN A 7 7.84 6.26 -12.79
C GLN A 7 8.91 6.99 -11.97
N VAL A 8 8.64 8.21 -11.49
CA VAL A 8 9.61 8.99 -10.70
C VAL A 8 9.99 8.28 -9.39
N PRO A 9 9.06 7.83 -8.54
CA PRO A 9 9.39 7.08 -7.33
C PRO A 9 10.15 5.78 -7.64
N GLU A 10 9.76 5.05 -8.71
CA GLU A 10 10.43 3.82 -9.15
C GLU A 10 11.90 4.10 -9.53
N THR A 11 12.15 5.19 -10.27
CA THR A 11 13.50 5.58 -10.68
C THR A 11 14.36 6.01 -9.48
N LEU A 12 13.78 6.80 -8.56
CA LEU A 12 14.48 7.23 -7.36
C LEU A 12 14.81 6.05 -6.43
N HIS A 13 13.88 5.12 -6.27
CA HIS A 13 14.11 3.90 -5.47
C HIS A 13 15.27 3.07 -6.03
N ASN A 14 15.37 2.98 -7.35
CA ASN A 14 16.39 2.18 -8.04
C ASN A 14 17.64 2.98 -8.45
N ILE A 15 17.82 4.22 -7.98
CA ILE A 15 18.88 5.12 -8.44
C ILE A 15 20.29 4.53 -8.27
N ARG A 16 20.52 3.79 -7.19
CA ARG A 16 21.81 3.09 -6.93
C ARG A 16 22.09 2.04 -8.00
N THR A 17 21.09 1.24 -8.34
CA THR A 17 21.19 0.19 -9.36
C THR A 17 21.42 0.80 -10.75
N ILE A 18 20.69 1.85 -11.09
CA ILE A 18 20.83 2.58 -12.36
C ILE A 18 22.26 3.09 -12.52
N ARG A 19 22.81 3.74 -11.49
CA ARG A 19 24.18 4.24 -11.49
C ARG A 19 25.24 3.13 -11.50
N ALA A 20 25.03 2.08 -10.71
CA ALA A 20 25.96 0.96 -10.64
C ALA A 20 26.08 0.21 -11.96
N LEU A 21 25.04 0.19 -12.77
CA LEU A 21 25.00 -0.50 -14.06
C LEU A 21 25.17 0.45 -15.27
N GLY A 22 25.34 1.76 -15.06
CA GLY A 22 25.47 2.77 -16.14
C GLY A 22 24.25 2.83 -17.05
N LEU A 23 23.04 2.73 -16.47
CA LEU A 23 21.77 2.68 -17.21
C LEU A 23 21.09 4.04 -17.33
N GLU A 24 21.79 5.14 -17.06
CA GLU A 24 21.23 6.51 -17.08
C GLU A 24 20.62 6.83 -18.45
N ASP A 25 21.37 6.65 -19.53
CA ASP A 25 20.91 6.91 -20.90
C ASP A 25 19.72 6.03 -21.30
N TYR A 26 19.66 4.80 -20.81
CA TYR A 26 18.51 3.91 -21.04
C TYR A 26 17.26 4.43 -20.34
N MET A 27 17.41 4.84 -19.08
CA MET A 27 16.29 5.37 -18.28
C MET A 27 15.80 6.70 -18.82
N GLU A 28 16.72 7.58 -19.27
CA GLU A 28 16.38 8.86 -19.92
C GLU A 28 15.55 8.62 -21.19
N ARG A 29 16.03 7.79 -22.12
CA ARG A 29 15.26 7.45 -23.33
C ARG A 29 13.90 6.83 -23.04
N ARG A 30 13.82 5.98 -22.01
CA ARG A 30 12.56 5.37 -21.58
C ARG A 30 11.59 6.41 -21.02
N TYR A 31 12.11 7.38 -20.29
CA TYR A 31 11.34 8.46 -19.70
C TYR A 31 10.85 9.44 -20.77
N ASP A 32 11.74 9.84 -21.69
CA ASP A 32 11.42 10.71 -22.81
C ASP A 32 10.33 10.12 -23.71
N LYS A 33 10.38 8.82 -23.98
CA LYS A 33 9.31 8.15 -24.73
C LYS A 33 7.97 8.28 -24.03
N ARG A 34 7.90 8.06 -22.71
CA ARG A 34 6.65 8.18 -21.95
C ARG A 34 6.16 9.61 -21.84
N ILE A 35 7.08 10.56 -21.71
CA ILE A 35 6.75 12.01 -21.79
C ILE A 35 6.19 12.32 -23.16
N GLY A 36 6.83 11.88 -24.23
CA GLY A 36 6.37 12.07 -25.59
C GLY A 36 4.96 11.52 -25.83
N ASP A 37 4.69 10.29 -25.39
CA ASP A 37 3.36 9.67 -25.49
C ASP A 37 2.30 10.47 -24.69
N SER A 38 2.66 10.94 -23.49
CA SER A 38 1.77 11.77 -22.67
C SER A 38 1.53 13.14 -23.28
N TYR A 39 2.58 13.74 -23.85
CA TYR A 39 2.51 15.03 -24.54
C TYR A 39 1.63 14.95 -25.78
N ALA A 40 1.82 13.95 -26.64
CA ALA A 40 1.00 13.74 -27.84
C ALA A 40 -0.49 13.57 -27.51
N ALA A 41 -0.81 12.86 -26.41
CA ALA A 41 -2.19 12.73 -25.94
C ALA A 41 -2.77 14.09 -25.46
N MET A 42 -1.97 14.89 -24.75
CA MET A 42 -2.38 16.24 -24.28
C MET A 42 -2.51 17.21 -25.44
N GLU A 43 -1.57 17.19 -26.39
CA GLU A 43 -1.56 18.09 -27.56
C GLU A 43 -2.84 17.93 -28.39
N ARG A 44 -3.28 16.68 -28.58
CA ARG A 44 -4.54 16.39 -29.28
C ARG A 44 -5.76 17.01 -28.55
N THR A 45 -5.80 16.92 -27.23
CA THR A 45 -6.87 17.54 -26.46
C THR A 45 -6.79 19.06 -26.52
N ASN A 46 -5.60 19.61 -26.27
CA ASN A 46 -5.36 21.05 -26.31
C ASN A 46 -5.68 21.67 -27.68
N PHE A 47 -5.46 20.93 -28.78
CA PHE A 47 -5.78 21.39 -30.12
C PHE A 47 -7.30 21.64 -30.29
N TYR A 48 -8.13 20.71 -29.85
CA TYR A 48 -9.60 20.90 -29.92
C TYR A 48 -10.05 22.03 -29.01
N ASP A 49 -9.49 22.15 -27.82
CA ASP A 49 -9.81 23.23 -26.89
C ASP A 49 -9.36 24.60 -27.43
N ALA A 50 -8.18 24.66 -28.06
CA ALA A 50 -7.66 25.88 -28.64
C ALA A 50 -8.46 26.38 -29.86
N ILE A 51 -9.13 25.48 -30.60
CA ILE A 51 -9.98 25.85 -31.74
C ILE A 51 -11.39 26.23 -31.30
N TYR A 52 -11.90 25.66 -30.23
CA TYR A 52 -13.28 25.85 -29.78
C TYR A 52 -13.63 27.32 -29.57
N SER A 53 -12.87 28.04 -28.76
CA SER A 53 -13.14 29.43 -28.43
C SER A 53 -13.03 30.38 -29.66
N PRO A 54 -11.98 30.30 -30.49
CA PRO A 54 -11.93 31.11 -31.74
C PRO A 54 -13.09 30.83 -32.70
N VAL A 55 -13.55 29.60 -32.84
CA VAL A 55 -14.70 29.26 -33.69
C VAL A 55 -15.97 29.89 -33.17
N VAL A 56 -16.23 29.79 -31.85
CA VAL A 56 -17.40 30.44 -31.23
C VAL A 56 -17.36 31.94 -31.38
N LEU A 57 -16.19 32.58 -31.15
CA LEU A 57 -16.00 34.02 -31.33
C LEU A 57 -16.20 34.45 -32.80
N LEU A 58 -15.69 33.66 -33.76
CA LEU A 58 -15.87 33.93 -35.20
C LEU A 58 -17.35 33.87 -35.55
N LEU A 59 -18.06 32.85 -35.12
CA LEU A 59 -19.52 32.72 -35.35
C LEU A 59 -20.29 33.90 -34.77
N ASN A 60 -19.97 34.29 -33.53
CA ASN A 60 -20.55 35.48 -32.91
C ASN A 60 -20.26 36.75 -33.75
N ALA A 61 -19.02 36.97 -34.16
CA ALA A 61 -18.64 38.11 -34.99
C ALA A 61 -19.37 38.14 -36.35
N VAL A 62 -19.51 36.99 -36.99
CA VAL A 62 -20.24 36.85 -38.27
C VAL A 62 -21.74 37.22 -38.08
N VAL A 63 -22.38 36.68 -37.06
CA VAL A 63 -23.80 36.94 -36.77
C VAL A 63 -24.02 38.42 -36.45
N VAL A 64 -23.17 39.02 -35.60
CA VAL A 64 -23.21 40.46 -35.29
C VAL A 64 -22.97 41.29 -36.53
N GLY A 65 -21.99 40.92 -37.36
CA GLY A 65 -21.67 41.57 -38.64
C GLY A 65 -22.89 41.59 -39.61
N ILE A 66 -23.57 40.46 -39.75
CA ILE A 66 -24.79 40.34 -40.55
C ILE A 66 -25.87 41.30 -40.05
N VAL A 67 -26.12 41.34 -38.72
CA VAL A 67 -27.11 42.24 -38.12
C VAL A 67 -26.73 43.70 -38.37
N MET A 68 -25.47 44.07 -38.25
CA MET A 68 -24.96 45.41 -38.53
C MET A 68 -25.13 45.79 -40.01
N LEU A 69 -24.76 44.90 -40.94
CA LEU A 69 -24.92 45.15 -42.38
C LEU A 69 -26.40 45.30 -42.76
N LEU A 70 -27.28 44.47 -42.24
CA LEU A 70 -28.72 44.57 -42.48
C LEU A 70 -29.28 45.87 -41.92
N SER A 71 -28.85 46.28 -40.72
CA SER A 71 -29.22 47.54 -40.10
C SER A 71 -28.73 48.78 -40.87
N ALA A 72 -27.51 48.70 -41.41
CA ALA A 72 -26.87 49.80 -42.17
C ALA A 72 -27.31 49.88 -43.63
N SER A 73 -27.99 48.87 -44.15
CA SER A 73 -28.41 48.81 -45.56
C SER A 73 -29.35 49.93 -45.99
N GLY A 74 -30.07 50.57 -45.05
CA GLY A 74 -31.04 51.64 -45.32
C GLY A 74 -32.24 51.20 -46.15
N ASN A 75 -32.34 49.91 -46.53
CA ASN A 75 -33.44 49.40 -47.32
C ASN A 75 -34.69 49.24 -46.47
N ALA A 76 -35.71 50.08 -46.74
CA ALA A 76 -36.94 50.12 -45.96
C ALA A 76 -37.71 48.80 -45.95
N GLU A 77 -37.65 47.98 -46.99
CA GLU A 77 -38.28 46.65 -47.05
C GLU A 77 -37.56 45.65 -46.14
N ILE A 78 -36.24 45.62 -46.14
CA ILE A 78 -35.43 44.75 -45.30
C ILE A 78 -35.65 45.13 -43.79
N LEU A 79 -35.54 46.41 -43.47
CA LEU A 79 -35.73 46.92 -42.11
C LEU A 79 -37.13 46.60 -41.59
N ARG A 80 -38.15 46.69 -42.46
CA ARG A 80 -39.54 46.37 -42.09
C ARG A 80 -39.79 44.86 -41.95
N LEU A 81 -39.18 44.05 -42.82
CA LEU A 81 -39.26 42.60 -42.78
C LEU A 81 -38.67 42.01 -41.47
N PHE A 82 -37.56 42.54 -41.03
CA PHE A 82 -36.87 42.11 -39.77
C PHE A 82 -37.24 42.96 -38.57
N GLY A 83 -38.17 43.94 -38.68
CA GLY A 83 -38.59 44.82 -37.58
C GLY A 83 -37.41 45.65 -37.00
N MET A 84 -36.38 45.93 -37.81
CA MET A 84 -35.13 46.57 -37.33
C MET A 84 -35.28 48.08 -37.26
N SER A 85 -35.06 48.62 -36.08
CA SER A 85 -34.73 50.03 -35.84
C SER A 85 -33.35 50.08 -35.20
N VAL A 86 -32.71 51.27 -35.10
CA VAL A 86 -31.43 51.41 -34.42
C VAL A 86 -31.47 50.84 -33.00
N GLY A 87 -32.55 51.06 -32.27
CA GLY A 87 -32.70 50.52 -30.91
C GLY A 87 -32.86 49.00 -30.89
N THR A 88 -33.67 48.43 -31.81
CA THR A 88 -33.84 46.98 -31.91
C THR A 88 -32.56 46.28 -32.34
N SER A 89 -31.74 46.88 -33.24
CA SER A 89 -30.45 46.33 -33.65
C SER A 89 -29.47 46.22 -32.52
N VAL A 90 -29.38 47.26 -31.66
CA VAL A 90 -28.55 47.24 -30.45
C VAL A 90 -29.01 46.14 -29.48
N ALA A 91 -30.33 46.03 -29.27
CA ALA A 91 -30.90 44.99 -28.42
C ALA A 91 -30.58 43.58 -28.94
N VAL A 92 -30.75 43.32 -30.26
CA VAL A 92 -30.44 42.05 -30.90
C VAL A 92 -28.99 41.68 -30.78
N ILE A 93 -28.04 42.61 -31.00
CA ILE A 93 -26.62 42.39 -30.84
C ILE A 93 -26.32 42.02 -29.35
N SER A 94 -26.91 42.72 -28.41
CA SER A 94 -26.74 42.41 -26.97
C SER A 94 -27.25 41.01 -26.62
N TYR A 95 -28.40 40.60 -27.18
CA TYR A 95 -28.92 39.23 -26.95
C TYR A 95 -28.06 38.17 -27.61
N ILE A 96 -27.58 38.39 -28.84
CA ILE A 96 -26.63 37.47 -29.51
C ILE A 96 -25.41 37.25 -28.61
N SER A 97 -24.74 38.31 -28.15
CA SER A 97 -23.58 38.21 -27.29
C SER A 97 -23.85 37.46 -25.98
N ARG A 98 -25.06 37.68 -25.40
CA ARG A 98 -25.49 36.96 -24.18
C ARG A 98 -25.79 35.48 -24.43
N ILE A 99 -26.15 35.06 -25.64
CA ILE A 99 -26.34 33.64 -26.00
C ILE A 99 -24.98 32.96 -26.24
N PHE A 100 -24.03 33.66 -26.87
CA PHE A 100 -22.73 33.09 -27.20
C PHE A 100 -21.78 32.96 -25.97
N ALA A 101 -21.93 33.84 -24.97
CA ALA A 101 -21.10 33.78 -23.75
C ALA A 101 -21.23 32.45 -22.96
N PRO A 102 -22.47 31.94 -22.68
CA PRO A 102 -22.61 30.61 -22.07
C PRO A 102 -22.08 29.48 -22.97
N ILE A 103 -22.23 29.59 -24.31
CA ILE A 103 -21.70 28.57 -25.22
C ILE A 103 -20.16 28.48 -25.11
N GLU A 104 -19.51 29.62 -25.02
CA GLU A 104 -18.03 29.65 -24.82
C GLU A 104 -17.61 28.98 -23.52
N SER A 105 -18.36 29.19 -22.42
CA SER A 105 -18.05 28.58 -21.11
C SER A 105 -18.34 27.07 -21.04
N LEU A 106 -19.27 26.55 -21.87
CA LEU A 106 -19.64 25.13 -21.88
C LEU A 106 -18.44 24.20 -22.10
N GLY A 107 -17.48 24.59 -22.94
CA GLY A 107 -16.26 23.81 -23.19
C GLY A 107 -15.47 23.56 -21.92
N MET A 108 -15.25 24.59 -21.11
CA MET A 108 -14.53 24.49 -19.83
C MET A 108 -15.31 23.70 -18.79
N GLU A 109 -16.65 23.89 -18.73
CA GLU A 109 -17.51 23.16 -17.81
C GLU A 109 -17.52 21.65 -18.12
N ILE A 110 -17.53 21.27 -19.41
CA ILE A 110 -17.45 19.86 -19.81
C ILE A 110 -16.13 19.23 -19.36
N GLN A 111 -15.00 19.92 -19.49
CA GLN A 111 -13.72 19.44 -19.01
C GLN A 111 -13.72 19.26 -17.48
N THR A 112 -14.29 20.23 -16.76
CA THR A 112 -14.42 20.16 -15.29
C THR A 112 -15.26 18.94 -14.89
N ILE A 113 -16.39 18.72 -15.54
CA ILE A 113 -17.25 17.55 -15.31
C ILE A 113 -16.50 16.24 -15.62
N GLN A 114 -15.79 16.15 -16.74
CA GLN A 114 -15.01 14.96 -17.10
C GLN A 114 -13.91 14.65 -16.06
N SER A 115 -13.22 15.68 -15.59
CA SER A 115 -12.19 15.55 -14.55
C SER A 115 -12.80 15.09 -13.21
N ALA A 116 -13.94 15.65 -12.83
CA ALA A 116 -14.68 15.24 -11.65
C ALA A 116 -15.17 13.79 -11.75
N MET A 117 -15.72 13.38 -12.91
CA MET A 117 -16.13 11.99 -13.14
C MET A 117 -14.97 11.01 -13.07
N ALA A 118 -13.79 11.38 -13.58
CA ALA A 118 -12.58 10.56 -13.46
C ALA A 118 -12.13 10.43 -12.00
N GLY A 119 -12.31 11.46 -11.18
CA GLY A 119 -12.11 11.44 -9.74
C GLY A 119 -13.09 10.50 -9.04
N VAL A 120 -14.38 10.65 -9.32
CA VAL A 120 -15.45 9.80 -8.76
C VAL A 120 -15.20 8.32 -9.09
N LYS A 121 -14.89 8.00 -10.35
CA LYS A 121 -14.57 6.61 -10.74
C LYS A 121 -13.40 6.02 -9.96
N ARG A 122 -12.37 6.81 -9.63
CA ARG A 122 -11.25 6.34 -8.81
C ARG A 122 -11.64 6.09 -7.37
N ILE A 123 -12.48 6.97 -6.80
CA ILE A 123 -13.04 6.80 -5.46
C ILE A 123 -13.93 5.55 -5.42
N ASP A 124 -14.80 5.39 -6.39
CA ASP A 124 -15.72 4.25 -6.49
C ASP A 124 -14.93 2.93 -6.65
N ALA A 125 -13.90 2.91 -7.51
CA ALA A 125 -13.01 1.76 -7.66
C ALA A 125 -12.24 1.43 -6.37
N PHE A 126 -11.92 2.41 -5.54
CA PHE A 126 -11.32 2.20 -4.24
C PHE A 126 -12.34 1.65 -3.24
N LEU A 127 -13.51 2.25 -3.15
CA LEU A 127 -14.57 1.84 -2.23
C LEU A 127 -15.21 0.48 -2.60
N SER A 128 -15.12 0.09 -3.88
CA SER A 128 -15.60 -1.22 -4.35
C SER A 128 -14.61 -2.36 -4.10
N GLN A 129 -13.41 -2.07 -3.56
CA GLN A 129 -12.53 -3.16 -3.13
C GLN A 129 -13.21 -3.98 -2.05
N PRO A 130 -13.16 -5.33 -2.16
CA PRO A 130 -13.75 -6.18 -1.13
C PRO A 130 -13.06 -5.92 0.20
N GLU A 131 -13.83 -5.49 1.17
CA GLU A 131 -13.35 -5.40 2.54
C GLU A 131 -13.15 -6.82 3.11
N ARG A 132 -12.25 -6.89 4.09
CA ARG A 132 -12.08 -8.13 4.84
C ARG A 132 -13.38 -8.43 5.59
N ASP A 133 -13.95 -9.63 5.38
CA ASP A 133 -15.07 -10.09 6.19
C ASP A 133 -14.64 -10.13 7.66
N ILE A 134 -15.18 -9.24 8.47
CA ILE A 134 -15.02 -9.27 9.91
C ILE A 134 -16.11 -10.19 10.45
N PRO A 135 -15.77 -11.30 11.13
CA PRO A 135 -16.78 -12.20 11.67
C PRO A 135 -17.69 -11.46 12.67
N GLU A 136 -18.99 -11.70 12.58
CA GLU A 136 -19.97 -11.14 13.53
C GLU A 136 -19.68 -11.61 14.97
N HIS A 137 -19.21 -12.86 15.11
CA HIS A 137 -18.75 -13.43 16.38
C HIS A 137 -17.23 -13.44 16.40
N ARG A 138 -16.67 -12.67 17.33
CA ARG A 138 -15.24 -12.63 17.63
C ARG A 138 -14.96 -13.60 18.77
N GLU A 139 -14.06 -14.53 18.51
CA GLU A 139 -13.64 -15.49 19.52
C GLU A 139 -12.28 -15.07 20.08
N THR A 140 -12.16 -15.16 21.42
CA THR A 140 -10.88 -14.97 22.09
C THR A 140 -10.05 -16.22 21.93
N ALA A 141 -8.91 -16.12 21.26
CA ALA A 141 -8.01 -17.24 21.14
C ALA A 141 -7.29 -17.48 22.46
N ALA A 142 -7.53 -18.63 23.06
CA ALA A 142 -6.75 -19.09 24.19
C ALA A 142 -5.33 -19.48 23.74
N ARG A 143 -4.35 -19.41 24.65
CA ARG A 143 -3.05 -20.04 24.40
C ARG A 143 -3.28 -21.54 24.18
N GLY A 144 -2.75 -22.10 23.10
CA GLY A 144 -2.96 -23.50 22.76
C GLY A 144 -2.18 -23.92 21.51
N ASP A 145 -2.54 -25.08 21.00
CA ASP A 145 -1.90 -25.67 19.84
C ASP A 145 -2.20 -24.85 18.56
N VAL A 146 -1.24 -24.81 17.65
CA VAL A 146 -1.42 -24.29 16.29
C VAL A 146 -1.68 -25.47 15.37
N ALA A 147 -2.82 -25.51 14.70
CA ALA A 147 -3.18 -26.58 13.80
C ALA A 147 -3.56 -26.08 12.41
N LEU A 148 -2.96 -26.67 11.40
CA LEU A 148 -3.39 -26.57 10.00
C LEU A 148 -3.93 -27.96 9.60
N SER A 149 -5.18 -28.03 9.14
CA SER A 149 -5.87 -29.26 8.82
C SER A 149 -6.35 -29.24 7.37
N HIS A 150 -5.77 -30.09 6.53
CA HIS A 150 -6.12 -30.24 5.12
C HIS A 150 -6.12 -28.95 4.31
N VAL A 151 -5.15 -28.07 4.59
CA VAL A 151 -5.07 -26.72 4.01
C VAL A 151 -4.65 -26.77 2.56
N THR A 152 -5.50 -26.20 1.69
CA THR A 152 -5.21 -25.95 0.27
C THR A 152 -5.28 -24.45 0.02
N PHE A 153 -4.24 -23.89 -0.63
CA PHE A 153 -4.15 -22.46 -0.92
C PHE A 153 -3.25 -22.17 -2.12
N GLY A 154 -3.63 -21.17 -2.95
CA GLY A 154 -2.85 -20.59 -4.03
C GLY A 154 -3.05 -19.09 -4.17
N TYR A 155 -2.09 -18.38 -4.78
CA TYR A 155 -2.21 -16.95 -5.11
C TYR A 155 -2.91 -16.72 -6.46
N GLY A 156 -3.38 -17.76 -7.13
CA GLY A 156 -4.02 -17.77 -8.43
C GLY A 156 -4.37 -19.20 -8.81
N GLU A 157 -4.39 -19.52 -10.10
CA GLU A 157 -4.81 -20.84 -10.58
C GLU A 157 -3.98 -22.03 -10.08
N LYS A 158 -2.72 -21.79 -9.68
CA LYS A 158 -1.83 -22.85 -9.19
C LYS A 158 -1.77 -22.84 -7.66
N PRO A 159 -2.18 -23.93 -7.00
CA PRO A 159 -2.07 -24.02 -5.55
C PRO A 159 -0.59 -24.12 -5.11
N VAL A 160 -0.26 -23.39 -4.05
CA VAL A 160 1.05 -23.42 -3.38
C VAL A 160 1.08 -24.49 -2.28
N LEU A 161 -0.01 -24.66 -1.57
CA LEU A 161 -0.22 -25.72 -0.59
C LEU A 161 -1.39 -26.59 -1.05
N ARG A 162 -1.27 -27.91 -0.93
CA ARG A 162 -2.34 -28.88 -1.21
C ARG A 162 -2.43 -29.86 -0.07
N ASP A 163 -3.61 -29.95 0.53
CA ASP A 163 -3.91 -30.92 1.60
C ASP A 163 -2.84 -30.93 2.71
N PHE A 164 -2.30 -29.75 3.02
CA PHE A 164 -1.23 -29.59 3.99
C PHE A 164 -1.77 -29.64 5.40
N SER A 165 -1.23 -30.55 6.22
CA SER A 165 -1.62 -30.70 7.60
C SER A 165 -0.40 -30.69 8.51
N MET A 166 -0.45 -29.90 9.58
CA MET A 166 0.55 -29.87 10.65
C MET A 166 -0.07 -29.43 11.97
N THR A 167 0.49 -29.91 13.05
CA THR A 167 0.14 -29.44 14.40
C THR A 167 1.42 -29.09 15.15
N VAL A 168 1.41 -27.95 15.82
CA VAL A 168 2.45 -27.47 16.72
C VAL A 168 1.83 -27.36 18.09
N ARG A 169 2.34 -28.10 19.07
CA ARG A 169 1.83 -28.06 20.43
C ARG A 169 2.18 -26.74 21.12
N GLN A 170 1.37 -26.35 22.07
CA GLN A 170 1.67 -25.19 22.89
C GLN A 170 3.07 -25.28 23.50
N GLY A 171 3.89 -24.24 23.35
CA GLY A 171 5.27 -24.17 23.82
C GLY A 171 6.27 -24.97 22.97
N GLU A 172 5.82 -25.63 21.89
CA GLU A 172 6.71 -26.35 20.97
C GLU A 172 7.41 -25.36 20.03
N GLN A 173 8.66 -25.69 19.68
CA GLN A 173 9.44 -24.97 18.66
C GLN A 173 9.52 -25.81 17.40
N VAL A 174 9.08 -25.24 16.28
CA VAL A 174 9.03 -25.93 14.98
C VAL A 174 9.69 -25.06 13.92
N THR A 175 10.59 -25.67 13.16
CA THR A 175 11.19 -25.01 12.00
C THR A 175 10.66 -25.62 10.70
N LEU A 176 10.10 -24.74 9.85
CA LEU A 176 9.66 -25.10 8.52
C LEU A 176 10.85 -25.15 7.58
N VAL A 177 11.11 -26.31 7.01
CA VAL A 177 12.20 -26.53 6.05
C VAL A 177 11.63 -26.85 4.67
N GLY A 178 12.38 -26.55 3.63
CA GLY A 178 11.98 -26.83 2.24
C GLY A 178 12.64 -25.87 1.27
N ARG A 179 12.58 -26.18 -0.01
CA ARG A 179 13.14 -25.34 -1.08
C ARG A 179 12.51 -23.96 -1.11
N THR A 180 13.25 -22.99 -1.67
CA THR A 180 12.67 -21.67 -1.97
C THR A 180 11.42 -21.84 -2.86
N GLY A 181 10.33 -21.15 -2.51
CA GLY A 181 9.05 -21.30 -3.20
C GLY A 181 8.19 -22.49 -2.77
N ALA A 182 8.62 -23.33 -1.80
CA ALA A 182 7.82 -24.46 -1.30
C ALA A 182 6.55 -24.06 -0.52
N GLY A 183 6.38 -22.78 -0.17
CA GLY A 183 5.20 -22.31 0.56
C GLY A 183 5.45 -21.97 2.04
N LYS A 184 6.70 -21.95 2.52
CA LYS A 184 7.02 -21.61 3.91
C LYS A 184 6.42 -20.27 4.37
N SER A 185 6.73 -19.19 3.66
CA SER A 185 6.16 -17.85 3.94
C SER A 185 4.66 -17.79 3.69
N THR A 186 4.11 -18.69 2.86
CA THR A 186 2.66 -18.81 2.67
C THR A 186 1.99 -19.34 3.93
N VAL A 187 2.58 -20.32 4.61
CA VAL A 187 2.09 -20.81 5.91
C VAL A 187 2.04 -19.66 6.93
N PHE A 188 3.06 -18.81 6.99
CA PHE A 188 3.07 -17.65 7.89
C PHE A 188 1.96 -16.65 7.55
N LYS A 189 1.79 -16.34 6.27
CA LYS A 189 0.73 -15.43 5.83
C LYS A 189 -0.67 -15.95 6.14
N LEU A 190 -0.88 -17.25 6.04
CA LEU A 190 -2.13 -17.91 6.42
C LEU A 190 -2.35 -17.88 7.93
N LEU A 191 -1.33 -18.18 8.74
CA LEU A 191 -1.39 -18.10 10.21
C LEU A 191 -1.64 -16.67 10.70
N LEU A 192 -1.07 -15.67 10.04
CA LEU A 192 -1.35 -14.24 10.32
C LEU A 192 -2.75 -13.80 9.85
N GLY A 193 -3.50 -14.69 9.19
CA GLY A 193 -4.83 -14.38 8.66
C GLY A 193 -4.82 -13.34 7.54
N LEU A 194 -3.69 -13.15 6.83
CA LEU A 194 -3.59 -12.27 5.67
C LEU A 194 -4.33 -12.83 4.46
N TYR A 195 -4.46 -14.15 4.41
CA TYR A 195 -5.20 -14.87 3.39
C TYR A 195 -6.07 -15.94 4.04
N ARG A 196 -7.17 -16.31 3.38
CA ARG A 196 -8.00 -17.46 3.76
C ARG A 196 -7.62 -18.67 2.91
N PRO A 197 -7.56 -19.89 3.48
CA PRO A 197 -7.38 -21.08 2.68
C PRO A 197 -8.59 -21.34 1.77
N GLU A 198 -8.37 -21.95 0.60
CA GLU A 198 -9.43 -22.38 -0.30
C GLU A 198 -10.17 -23.61 0.25
N ALA A 199 -9.44 -24.45 1.00
CA ALA A 199 -9.99 -25.60 1.72
C ALA A 199 -9.18 -25.86 2.98
N GLY A 200 -9.78 -26.55 3.96
CA GLY A 200 -9.18 -26.84 5.24
C GLY A 200 -9.41 -25.75 6.27
N THR A 201 -8.80 -25.92 7.45
CA THR A 201 -8.94 -25.00 8.59
C THR A 201 -7.58 -24.69 9.21
N ILE A 202 -7.47 -23.49 9.80
CA ILE A 202 -6.26 -23.05 10.50
C ILE A 202 -6.70 -22.50 11.86
N THR A 203 -6.21 -23.11 12.93
CA THR A 203 -6.64 -22.74 14.29
C THR A 203 -5.45 -22.46 15.21
N ILE A 204 -5.66 -21.56 16.17
CA ILE A 204 -4.76 -21.30 17.29
C ILE A 204 -5.58 -21.44 18.57
N GLY A 205 -5.17 -22.36 19.46
CA GLY A 205 -5.94 -22.66 20.67
C GLY A 205 -7.36 -23.17 20.38
N GLY A 206 -7.59 -23.79 19.23
CA GLY A 206 -8.89 -24.27 18.78
C GLY A 206 -9.76 -23.21 18.07
N VAL A 207 -9.37 -21.94 18.05
CA VAL A 207 -10.08 -20.84 17.40
C VAL A 207 -9.54 -20.66 15.98
N ASP A 208 -10.43 -20.54 14.98
CA ASP A 208 -10.04 -20.26 13.61
C ASP A 208 -9.37 -18.88 13.53
N VAL A 209 -8.21 -18.81 12.84
CA VAL A 209 -7.43 -17.56 12.73
C VAL A 209 -8.20 -16.44 12.06
N SER A 210 -9.22 -16.75 11.26
CA SER A 210 -10.10 -15.76 10.63
C SER A 210 -11.13 -15.18 11.60
N ALA A 211 -11.43 -15.88 12.69
CA ALA A 211 -12.39 -15.47 13.72
C ALA A 211 -11.73 -14.64 14.85
N ILE A 212 -10.39 -14.65 14.95
CA ILE A 212 -9.66 -13.86 15.96
C ILE A 212 -9.84 -12.37 15.67
N SER A 213 -10.23 -11.60 16.70
CA SER A 213 -10.41 -10.16 16.58
C SER A 213 -9.07 -9.45 16.34
N ASP A 214 -9.10 -8.32 15.62
CA ASP A 214 -7.88 -7.55 15.36
C ASP A 214 -7.23 -7.01 16.65
N GLN A 215 -8.04 -6.76 17.70
CA GLN A 215 -7.57 -6.33 19.01
C GLN A 215 -6.78 -7.42 19.74
N GLU A 216 -7.18 -8.68 19.59
CA GLU A 216 -6.56 -9.81 20.28
C GLU A 216 -5.47 -10.48 19.43
N ARG A 217 -5.40 -10.14 18.15
CA ARG A 217 -4.46 -10.76 17.21
C ARG A 217 -3.02 -10.66 17.67
N ARG A 218 -2.60 -9.51 18.19
CA ARG A 218 -1.21 -9.29 18.64
C ARG A 218 -0.85 -10.09 19.90
N THR A 219 -1.82 -10.37 20.78
CA THR A 219 -1.62 -11.24 21.94
C THR A 219 -1.70 -12.72 21.59
N CYS A 220 -2.32 -13.05 20.48
CA CYS A 220 -2.43 -14.42 19.97
C CYS A 220 -1.19 -14.80 19.15
N ILE A 221 -0.84 -14.00 18.16
CA ILE A 221 0.24 -14.30 17.21
C ILE A 221 0.98 -13.03 16.82
N SER A 222 2.30 -13.11 16.76
CA SER A 222 3.15 -12.04 16.26
C SER A 222 4.24 -12.59 15.36
N CYS A 223 4.80 -11.73 14.49
CA CYS A 223 5.82 -12.09 13.53
C CYS A 223 7.03 -11.16 13.65
N VAL A 224 8.22 -11.73 13.66
CA VAL A 224 9.46 -11.02 13.44
C VAL A 224 9.82 -11.19 11.96
N GLU A 225 9.72 -10.08 11.21
CA GLU A 225 9.94 -10.07 9.76
C GLU A 225 11.43 -9.95 9.42
N GLN A 226 11.78 -10.44 8.22
CA GLN A 226 13.13 -10.32 7.68
C GLN A 226 13.59 -8.86 7.53
N HIS A 227 12.69 -7.99 7.14
CA HIS A 227 12.94 -6.56 6.99
C HIS A 227 12.05 -5.75 7.92
N PHE A 228 12.66 -4.88 8.71
CA PHE A 228 11.91 -4.00 9.59
C PHE A 228 11.16 -2.93 8.79
N SER A 229 9.82 -2.96 8.86
CA SER A 229 8.96 -1.94 8.28
C SER A 229 8.76 -0.81 9.30
N ARG A 230 9.36 0.35 9.03
CA ARG A 230 9.23 1.53 9.88
C ARG A 230 7.89 2.21 9.66
N VAL A 231 7.24 2.64 10.75
CA VAL A 231 6.06 3.49 10.72
C VAL A 231 6.44 4.95 11.05
N PRO A 232 5.70 5.95 10.58
CA PRO A 232 5.90 7.33 11.03
C PRO A 232 5.65 7.46 12.53
N GLY A 233 6.52 8.18 13.26
CA GLY A 233 6.37 8.40 14.69
C GLY A 233 7.69 8.25 15.45
N THR A 234 7.59 8.10 16.76
CA THR A 234 8.69 7.94 17.71
C THR A 234 9.22 6.50 17.74
N VAL A 235 10.32 6.27 18.46
CA VAL A 235 10.83 4.92 18.72
C VAL A 235 9.79 4.10 19.50
N LEU A 236 9.06 4.72 20.43
CA LEU A 236 7.96 4.06 21.13
C LEU A 236 6.88 3.60 20.14
N ASP A 237 6.52 4.43 19.17
CA ASP A 237 5.53 4.08 18.15
C ASP A 237 6.00 2.92 17.25
N GLN A 238 7.32 2.72 17.08
CA GLN A 238 7.83 1.55 16.35
C GLN A 238 7.51 0.24 17.08
N ILE A 239 7.44 0.24 18.42
CA ILE A 239 7.16 -0.95 19.23
C ILE A 239 5.65 -1.13 19.43
N THR A 240 4.96 -0.07 19.83
CA THR A 240 3.52 -0.11 20.15
C THR A 240 2.64 -0.17 18.91
N LEU A 241 3.06 0.45 17.80
CA LEU A 241 2.25 0.70 16.58
C LEU A 241 0.96 1.48 16.88
N GLY A 242 0.96 2.29 17.93
CA GLY A 242 -0.22 3.03 18.37
C GLY A 242 -1.32 2.17 19.01
N ASP A 243 -1.03 0.92 19.34
CA ASP A 243 -1.98 0.02 20.01
C ASP A 243 -2.17 0.46 21.47
N PRO A 244 -3.39 0.87 21.88
CA PRO A 244 -3.65 1.36 23.23
C PRO A 244 -3.53 0.27 24.31
N GLN A 245 -3.51 -1.01 23.94
CA GLN A 245 -3.33 -2.12 24.87
C GLN A 245 -1.85 -2.33 25.24
N ILE A 246 -0.91 -1.79 24.44
CA ILE A 246 0.52 -1.89 24.72
C ILE A 246 0.99 -0.62 25.44
N THR A 247 1.15 -0.71 26.73
CA THR A 247 1.63 0.39 27.54
C THR A 247 3.11 0.70 27.26
N GLU A 248 3.55 1.89 27.65
CA GLU A 248 4.96 2.28 27.55
C GLU A 248 5.87 1.32 28.33
N ASP A 249 5.43 0.85 29.50
CA ASP A 249 6.18 -0.12 30.32
C ASP A 249 6.31 -1.48 29.61
N MET A 250 5.25 -1.95 28.95
CA MET A 250 5.31 -3.17 28.13
C MET A 250 6.30 -3.02 26.99
N ALA A 251 6.31 -1.87 26.32
CA ALA A 251 7.25 -1.58 25.24
C ALA A 251 8.70 -1.52 25.73
N LYS A 252 8.95 -0.89 26.89
CA LYS A 252 10.28 -0.83 27.52
C LYS A 252 10.76 -2.22 27.93
N ASN A 253 9.89 -3.03 28.54
CA ASN A 253 10.21 -4.41 28.91
C ASN A 253 10.55 -5.27 27.70
N ALA A 254 9.81 -5.11 26.60
CA ALA A 254 10.10 -5.78 25.33
C ALA A 254 11.44 -5.32 24.72
N ALA A 255 11.74 -4.03 24.78
CA ALA A 255 13.04 -3.50 24.33
C ALA A 255 14.20 -4.01 25.18
N HIS A 256 14.02 -4.11 26.49
CA HIS A 256 15.00 -4.70 27.40
C HIS A 256 15.20 -6.19 27.10
N LEU A 257 14.11 -6.95 26.93
CA LEU A 257 14.15 -8.37 26.53
C LEU A 257 14.92 -8.58 25.20
N ALA A 258 14.68 -7.71 24.23
CA ALA A 258 15.36 -7.74 22.93
C ALA A 258 16.80 -7.21 23.02
N GLY A 259 17.22 -6.55 24.12
CA GLY A 259 18.56 -6.00 24.26
C GLY A 259 18.84 -4.72 23.46
N ILE A 260 17.79 -3.97 23.11
CA ILE A 260 17.89 -2.69 22.38
C ILE A 260 17.69 -1.47 23.31
N ASP A 261 17.21 -1.64 24.51
CA ASP A 261 16.86 -0.57 25.44
C ASP A 261 18.01 0.42 25.67
N ALA A 262 19.24 -0.05 25.90
CA ALA A 262 20.41 0.81 26.09
C ALA A 262 20.69 1.72 24.87
N ALA A 263 20.52 1.21 23.65
CA ALA A 263 20.69 1.99 22.43
C ALA A 263 19.57 3.04 22.28
N ILE A 264 18.33 2.70 22.68
CA ILE A 264 17.22 3.65 22.67
C ILE A 264 17.45 4.76 23.72
N GLN A 265 17.87 4.42 24.92
CA GLN A 265 18.13 5.40 26.00
C GLN A 265 19.30 6.34 25.66
N ALA A 266 20.23 5.93 24.82
CA ALA A 266 21.33 6.76 24.35
C ALA A 266 20.90 7.85 23.33
N LEU A 267 19.67 7.79 22.79
CA LEU A 267 19.12 8.79 21.90
C LEU A 267 18.75 10.07 22.68
N PRO A 268 18.74 11.25 22.04
CA PRO A 268 18.51 12.54 22.70
C PRO A 268 17.24 12.61 23.56
N GLU A 269 16.13 12.00 23.09
CA GLU A 269 14.83 11.96 23.78
C GLU A 269 14.41 10.52 24.12
N GLY A 270 15.36 9.57 24.06
CA GLY A 270 15.08 8.16 24.36
C GLY A 270 13.95 7.60 23.48
N TYR A 271 12.95 7.01 24.11
CA TYR A 271 11.76 6.44 23.43
C TYR A 271 10.89 7.48 22.69
N ALA A 272 10.93 8.75 23.09
CA ALA A 272 10.22 9.84 22.45
C ALA A 272 10.93 10.38 21.20
N THR A 273 12.16 9.95 20.91
CA THR A 273 12.90 10.38 19.73
C THR A 273 12.15 9.99 18.46
N VAL A 274 11.94 10.95 17.55
CA VAL A 274 11.31 10.69 16.25
C VAL A 274 12.21 9.81 15.41
N CYS A 275 11.66 8.71 14.92
CA CYS A 275 12.40 7.66 14.24
C CYS A 275 12.72 8.04 12.80
N THR A 276 14.00 8.13 12.45
CA THR A 276 14.48 8.47 11.10
C THR A 276 15.27 7.34 10.47
N GLU A 277 15.42 7.38 9.15
CA GLU A 277 16.28 6.45 8.42
C GLU A 277 17.74 6.64 8.82
N GLY A 278 18.45 5.52 9.07
CA GLY A 278 19.87 5.56 9.48
C GLY A 278 20.11 5.78 10.98
N MET A 279 19.04 5.91 11.80
CA MET A 279 19.16 6.07 13.26
C MET A 279 19.75 4.82 13.94
N PHE A 280 19.40 3.64 13.46
CA PHE A 280 19.85 2.35 13.96
C PHE A 280 20.61 1.57 12.88
N SER A 281 21.54 0.75 13.29
CA SER A 281 22.18 -0.26 12.44
C SER A 281 21.17 -1.34 12.04
N GLN A 282 21.52 -2.15 11.04
CA GLN A 282 20.65 -3.24 10.60
C GLN A 282 20.31 -4.22 11.73
N GLY A 283 21.29 -4.55 12.56
CA GLY A 283 21.07 -5.41 13.74
C GLY A 283 20.18 -4.79 14.78
N GLU A 284 20.32 -3.48 15.06
CA GLU A 284 19.44 -2.77 15.99
C GLU A 284 18.01 -2.69 15.48
N TRP A 285 17.80 -2.53 14.17
CA TRP A 285 16.46 -2.65 13.57
C TRP A 285 15.85 -4.04 13.77
N GLN A 286 16.68 -5.10 13.70
CA GLN A 286 16.22 -6.46 13.97
C GLN A 286 15.85 -6.63 15.45
N LEU A 287 16.67 -6.11 16.38
CA LEU A 287 16.34 -6.14 17.82
C LEU A 287 15.03 -5.35 18.11
N LEU A 288 14.82 -4.23 17.43
CA LEU A 288 13.59 -3.46 17.54
C LEU A 288 12.38 -4.23 16.95
N SER A 289 12.57 -5.00 15.88
CA SER A 289 11.55 -5.92 15.35
C SER A 289 11.16 -6.99 16.36
N ILE A 290 12.14 -7.56 17.08
CA ILE A 290 11.90 -8.53 18.14
C ILE A 290 11.13 -7.87 19.30
N ALA A 291 11.52 -6.66 19.72
CA ALA A 291 10.82 -5.90 20.76
C ALA A 291 9.35 -5.65 20.35
N ARG A 292 9.10 -5.20 19.13
CA ARG A 292 7.75 -5.01 18.57
C ARG A 292 6.91 -6.28 18.64
N ALA A 293 7.50 -7.41 18.24
CA ALA A 293 6.81 -8.69 18.21
C ALA A 293 6.50 -9.21 19.63
N ALA A 294 7.40 -8.97 20.58
CA ALA A 294 7.27 -9.42 21.96
C ALA A 294 6.39 -8.52 22.84
N ALA A 295 6.16 -7.26 22.43
CA ALA A 295 5.53 -6.24 23.28
C ALA A 295 4.10 -6.59 23.73
N ALA A 296 3.33 -7.31 22.92
CA ALA A 296 1.98 -7.76 23.26
C ALA A 296 1.94 -9.13 23.98
N ASP A 297 3.09 -9.70 24.35
CA ASP A 297 3.21 -11.05 24.93
C ASP A 297 2.47 -12.15 24.14
N PRO A 298 2.77 -12.33 22.85
CA PRO A 298 2.04 -13.25 21.98
C PRO A 298 2.17 -14.70 22.43
N ALA A 299 1.10 -15.49 22.27
CA ALA A 299 1.11 -16.93 22.51
C ALA A 299 1.97 -17.67 21.45
N VAL A 300 1.94 -17.19 20.21
CA VAL A 300 2.65 -17.76 19.06
C VAL A 300 3.59 -16.71 18.46
N LEU A 301 4.84 -17.08 18.25
CA LEU A 301 5.86 -16.23 17.62
C LEU A 301 6.32 -16.85 16.30
N LEU A 302 6.16 -16.10 15.20
CA LEU A 302 6.65 -16.45 13.89
C LEU A 302 7.98 -15.77 13.62
N LEU A 303 8.99 -16.50 13.13
CA LEU A 303 10.34 -16.04 12.87
C LEU A 303 10.71 -16.26 11.40
N ASP A 304 10.73 -15.18 10.58
CA ASP A 304 10.97 -15.25 9.13
C ASP A 304 12.41 -14.79 8.79
N GLU A 305 13.30 -15.70 8.44
CA GLU A 305 14.68 -15.49 7.93
C GLU A 305 15.48 -14.32 8.56
N ILE A 306 15.41 -14.13 9.85
CA ILE A 306 15.80 -12.91 10.59
C ILE A 306 17.31 -12.62 10.56
N THR A 307 18.16 -13.65 10.40
CA THR A 307 19.62 -13.53 10.53
C THR A 307 20.36 -13.36 9.20
N ALA A 308 19.65 -13.10 8.11
CA ALA A 308 20.28 -12.92 6.81
C ALA A 308 21.06 -11.59 6.74
N ASN A 309 22.31 -11.66 6.26
CA ASN A 309 23.19 -10.50 6.03
C ASN A 309 23.66 -9.73 7.29
N LEU A 310 23.70 -10.36 8.46
CA LEU A 310 24.31 -9.82 9.66
C LEU A 310 25.78 -10.29 9.80
N ASP A 311 26.62 -9.45 10.41
CA ASP A 311 27.92 -9.89 10.86
C ASP A 311 27.80 -10.83 12.08
N ALA A 312 28.85 -11.60 12.37
CA ALA A 312 28.77 -12.67 13.36
C ALA A 312 28.43 -12.18 14.79
N GLU A 313 28.94 -11.02 15.20
CA GLU A 313 28.67 -10.45 16.54
C GLU A 313 27.20 -9.98 16.64
N THR A 314 26.73 -9.28 15.62
CA THR A 314 25.34 -8.83 15.54
C THR A 314 24.38 -10.01 15.44
N GLU A 315 24.74 -11.05 14.68
CA GLU A 315 23.95 -12.28 14.58
C GLU A 315 23.77 -12.95 15.95
N GLU A 316 24.85 -13.09 16.72
CA GLU A 316 24.80 -13.70 18.07
C GLU A 316 23.87 -12.92 19.00
N ARG A 317 23.95 -11.58 18.99
CA ARG A 317 23.04 -10.71 19.77
C ARG A 317 21.58 -10.89 19.39
N VAL A 318 21.28 -10.97 18.09
CA VAL A 318 19.92 -11.18 17.58
C VAL A 318 19.41 -12.57 17.95
N LEU A 319 20.22 -13.62 17.82
CA LEU A 319 19.85 -14.98 18.20
C LEU A 319 19.58 -15.10 19.72
N GLU A 320 20.37 -14.45 20.56
CA GLU A 320 20.13 -14.41 22.00
C GLU A 320 18.83 -13.64 22.34
N ALA A 321 18.54 -12.55 21.64
CA ALA A 321 17.27 -11.84 21.79
C ALA A 321 16.07 -12.72 21.38
N LEU A 322 16.20 -13.46 20.29
CA LEU A 322 15.18 -14.41 19.84
C LEU A 322 14.98 -15.54 20.84
N ARG A 323 16.06 -16.07 21.42
CA ARG A 323 15.98 -17.10 22.45
C ARG A 323 15.14 -16.61 23.65
N ARG A 324 15.45 -15.41 24.15
CA ARG A 324 14.69 -14.79 25.26
C ARG A 324 13.23 -14.53 24.88
N ALA A 325 13.00 -14.02 23.67
CA ALA A 325 11.64 -13.78 23.16
C ALA A 325 10.83 -15.07 22.94
N SER A 326 11.50 -16.20 22.75
CA SER A 326 10.88 -17.50 22.50
C SER A 326 10.50 -18.26 23.80
N GLU A 327 11.06 -17.87 24.96
CA GLU A 327 10.82 -18.55 26.23
C GLU A 327 9.34 -18.56 26.59
N GLY A 328 8.79 -19.76 26.83
CA GLY A 328 7.38 -19.94 27.20
C GLY A 328 6.37 -19.74 26.08
N ARG A 329 6.80 -19.56 24.84
CA ARG A 329 5.94 -19.34 23.66
C ARG A 329 6.01 -20.50 22.68
N THR A 330 4.96 -20.65 21.88
CA THR A 330 4.99 -21.53 20.71
C THR A 330 5.72 -20.80 19.59
N VAL A 331 6.73 -21.44 18.98
CA VAL A 331 7.57 -20.79 17.96
C VAL A 331 7.54 -21.56 16.66
N LEU A 332 7.25 -20.85 15.57
CA LEU A 332 7.43 -21.35 14.22
C LEU A 332 8.50 -20.50 13.51
N SER A 333 9.54 -21.12 12.99
CA SER A 333 10.63 -20.46 12.28
C SER A 333 10.82 -20.99 10.87
N VAL A 334 11.42 -20.18 10.00
CA VAL A 334 11.78 -20.56 8.62
C VAL A 334 13.31 -20.63 8.45
N SER A 335 14.10 -20.28 9.47
CA SER A 335 15.56 -20.18 9.40
C SER A 335 16.26 -21.41 9.96
N HIS A 336 17.19 -21.99 9.18
CA HIS A 336 18.06 -23.07 9.67
C HIS A 336 18.92 -22.66 10.87
N ARG A 337 19.44 -21.44 10.89
CA ARG A 337 20.27 -20.93 11.99
C ARG A 337 19.48 -20.75 13.28
N VAL A 338 18.21 -20.36 13.15
CA VAL A 338 17.30 -20.30 14.31
C VAL A 338 17.08 -21.70 14.87
N TYR A 339 16.93 -22.73 14.02
CA TYR A 339 16.80 -24.11 14.46
C TYR A 339 18.03 -24.61 15.23
N GLU A 340 19.23 -24.32 14.73
CA GLU A 340 20.49 -24.71 15.39
C GLU A 340 20.62 -24.10 16.80
N ASN A 341 20.09 -22.90 17.03
CA ASN A 341 20.17 -22.19 18.31
C ASN A 341 19.00 -22.47 19.25
N LEU A 342 17.77 -22.54 18.74
CA LEU A 342 16.59 -22.78 19.56
C LEU A 342 16.24 -24.26 19.70
N GLY A 343 16.69 -25.11 18.78
CA GLY A 343 16.33 -26.52 18.72
C GLY A 343 14.89 -26.76 18.24
N GLY A 344 14.29 -27.85 18.64
CA GLY A 344 12.91 -28.19 18.33
C GLY A 344 12.76 -29.23 17.21
N ARG A 345 11.59 -29.28 16.57
CA ARG A 345 11.23 -30.21 15.50
C ARG A 345 11.27 -29.52 14.14
N THR A 346 11.68 -30.21 13.10
CA THR A 346 11.57 -29.73 11.72
C THR A 346 10.33 -30.31 11.03
N VAL A 347 9.69 -29.49 10.21
CA VAL A 347 8.59 -29.90 9.32
C VAL A 347 8.97 -29.52 7.90
N GLU A 348 9.06 -30.52 7.03
CA GLU A 348 9.39 -30.31 5.62
C GLU A 348 8.14 -29.94 4.82
N ILE A 349 8.18 -28.81 4.12
CA ILE A 349 7.19 -28.44 3.12
C ILE A 349 7.73 -28.82 1.76
N LYS A 350 7.04 -29.78 1.11
CA LYS A 350 7.41 -30.27 -0.22
C LYS A 350 6.82 -29.35 -1.29
N PRO A 351 7.63 -28.96 -2.30
CA PRO A 351 7.12 -28.17 -3.41
C PRO A 351 6.07 -28.98 -4.19
N GLN A 352 4.97 -28.34 -4.55
CA GLN A 352 3.89 -28.93 -5.30
C GLN A 352 4.23 -28.95 -6.80
N GLY A 353 4.57 -30.10 -7.34
CA GLY A 353 4.81 -30.26 -8.79
C GLY A 353 5.99 -31.14 -9.18
N GLN A 354 6.37 -32.10 -8.37
CA GLN A 354 7.16 -33.27 -8.80
C GLN A 354 6.45 -34.55 -8.43
#